data_cb97c579bb244dd43d03c5bd9bf31ffa
#
_entry.id   cb97c579bb244dd43d03c5bd9bf31ffa
#
_cell.length_a   1.000
_cell.length_b   1.000
_cell.length_c   1.000
_cell.angle_alpha   90.00
_cell.angle_beta   90.00
_cell.angle_gamma   90.00
#
_symmetry.space_group_name_H-M   'P 1'
#
loop_
_entity.id
_entity.type
_entity.pdbx_description
1 polymer ?
#
loop_
_entity_poly.entity_id
_entity_poly.type
_entity_poly.pdbx_seq_one_letter_code
_entity_poly.pdbx_strand_id
1 'polypeptide(L)'
;MNIEPTSLQHEWELVGQVPAKPVNSDYGYVAKGQPIGVTREQLIHAVQHNPAVTHVWTPDTTEPVSPFTISFLFDISRNNLRKQARNAILTGVALVLLAVAVAMVAHKWSLVYRNLFFVFGAVVLTEGIWQYSRLRRYTPEEAASDASTARFTGWIEKKSVSGYTSTLAGCIVVVAIAQAFSNFSVEAAGLVKPAVKNGQIWRLFTAMLMHGSFLHFWMNFFALLTLAKIVERTVERACVPLVFILTGALGNVFSVFLYPNSTSVGASGGLMGLLGFITVAAYFDKTRYPPRYFRLMIQAIISVGLLGLFGFAFIDNAGHLGGLVGGLLLGWLGFRRNERWITENERLVKFGGAAALGALMLTAAFAVYRQISSL
;
A
#
# COMPACT_ATOMS: atom_id res chain seq x y z
N MET A 1 -14.43 37.14 12.47
CA MET A 1 -14.54 36.11 13.52
C MET A 1 -13.40 35.15 13.25
N ASN A 2 -12.28 35.35 13.97
CA ASN A 2 -11.07 34.52 13.88
C ASN A 2 -11.39 33.16 14.50
N ILE A 3 -11.57 32.13 13.69
CA ILE A 3 -11.52 30.75 14.16
C ILE A 3 -10.02 30.43 14.18
N GLU A 4 -9.44 30.48 15.39
CA GLU A 4 -8.14 29.91 15.65
C GLU A 4 -8.13 28.44 15.19
N PRO A 5 -7.04 27.95 14.58
CA PRO A 5 -6.89 26.54 14.31
C PRO A 5 -6.50 25.81 15.60
N THR A 6 -7.42 25.80 16.57
CA THR A 6 -7.28 25.00 17.78
C THR A 6 -7.64 23.58 17.47
N SER A 7 -6.61 22.75 17.45
CA SER A 7 -6.66 21.30 17.62
C SER A 7 -7.50 20.53 16.60
N LEU A 8 -7.01 20.43 15.38
CA LEU A 8 -7.03 19.14 14.70
C LEU A 8 -6.08 18.19 15.47
N GLN A 9 -6.35 17.95 16.74
CA GLN A 9 -5.93 16.72 17.38
C GLN A 9 -6.40 15.63 16.45
N HIS A 10 -5.45 14.94 15.84
CA HIS A 10 -5.73 14.06 14.72
C HIS A 10 -6.81 13.07 15.14
N GLU A 11 -7.92 12.99 14.40
CA GLU A 11 -8.97 12.00 14.68
C GLU A 11 -8.37 10.60 14.95
N TRP A 12 -7.26 10.27 14.32
CA TRP A 12 -6.59 8.99 14.48
C TRP A 12 -5.85 8.87 15.82
N GLU A 13 -5.51 9.97 16.50
CA GLU A 13 -4.96 9.96 17.87
C GLU A 13 -6.04 9.65 18.90
N LEU A 14 -7.28 10.02 18.60
CA LEU A 14 -8.46 9.76 19.44
C LEU A 14 -9.09 8.37 19.18
N VAL A 15 -8.79 7.73 18.06
CA VAL A 15 -9.36 6.44 17.67
C VAL A 15 -8.56 5.27 18.25
N GLY A 16 -9.08 4.77 19.28
CA GLY A 16 -8.72 3.61 20.03
C GLY A 16 -8.84 3.98 21.49
N GLN A 17 -10.08 4.05 22.00
CA GLN A 17 -10.26 4.03 23.44
C GLN A 17 -9.60 2.75 23.94
N VAL A 18 -8.32 2.88 24.28
CA VAL A 18 -7.62 1.86 25.05
C VAL A 18 -8.40 1.83 26.36
N PRO A 19 -8.87 0.66 26.81
CA PRO A 19 -9.60 0.57 28.07
C PRO A 19 -8.79 1.23 29.17
N ALA A 20 -9.46 2.02 30.01
CA ALA A 20 -8.78 2.69 31.12
C ALA A 20 -8.06 1.66 32.01
N LYS A 21 -6.92 2.07 32.56
CA LYS A 21 -6.20 1.27 33.56
C LYS A 21 -7.15 0.94 34.73
N PRO A 22 -7.32 -0.32 35.13
CA PRO A 22 -8.12 -0.67 36.28
C PRO A 22 -7.53 -0.07 37.58
N VAL A 23 -8.38 0.44 38.45
CA VAL A 23 -7.97 1.13 39.68
C VAL A 23 -7.20 0.19 40.63
N ASN A 24 -7.49 -1.12 40.60
CA ASN A 24 -6.98 -2.10 41.54
C ASN A 24 -5.81 -2.94 40.98
N SER A 25 -5.12 -2.49 39.96
CA SER A 25 -4.06 -3.27 39.33
C SER A 25 -2.84 -2.41 38.98
N ASP A 26 -1.72 -2.66 39.62
CA ASP A 26 -0.47 -1.95 39.39
C ASP A 26 0.12 -2.22 38.01
N TYR A 27 0.05 -3.49 37.55
CA TYR A 27 0.54 -3.93 36.25
C TYR A 27 -0.58 -4.59 35.46
N GLY A 28 -0.47 -4.54 34.14
CA GLY A 28 -1.36 -5.30 33.28
C GLY A 28 -1.19 -4.97 31.80
N TYR A 29 -2.05 -5.58 31.01
CA TYR A 29 -2.07 -5.42 29.56
C TYR A 29 -3.49 -5.49 28.99
N VAL A 30 -3.65 -5.04 27.76
CA VAL A 30 -4.92 -5.14 27.03
C VAL A 30 -4.89 -6.35 26.12
N ALA A 31 -5.86 -7.25 26.27
CA ALA A 31 -6.06 -8.39 25.38
C ALA A 31 -7.52 -8.41 24.89
N LYS A 32 -7.70 -8.51 23.56
CA LYS A 32 -9.03 -8.50 22.90
C LYS A 32 -9.92 -7.34 23.35
N GLY A 33 -9.31 -6.17 23.55
CA GLY A 33 -10.01 -4.97 23.99
C GLY A 33 -10.41 -4.93 25.48
N GLN A 34 -10.00 -5.94 26.28
CA GLN A 34 -10.26 -5.98 27.72
C GLN A 34 -8.96 -5.78 28.51
N PRO A 35 -9.00 -4.99 29.60
CA PRO A 35 -7.85 -4.82 30.47
C PRO A 35 -7.70 -6.04 31.40
N ILE A 36 -6.49 -6.57 31.49
CA ILE A 36 -6.14 -7.72 32.34
C ILE A 36 -5.06 -7.28 33.33
N GLY A 37 -5.41 -7.26 34.63
CA GLY A 37 -4.48 -7.01 35.71
C GLY A 37 -3.62 -8.24 35.99
N VAL A 38 -2.30 -8.05 36.18
CA VAL A 38 -1.32 -9.12 36.38
C VAL A 38 -0.21 -8.68 37.30
N THR A 39 0.66 -9.59 37.73
CA THR A 39 1.91 -9.23 38.40
C THR A 39 2.95 -8.74 37.38
N ARG A 40 4.05 -8.13 37.84
CA ARG A 40 5.15 -7.70 36.98
C ARG A 40 5.75 -8.86 36.19
N GLU A 41 5.94 -10.02 36.82
CA GLU A 41 6.49 -11.23 36.18
C GLU A 41 5.54 -11.78 35.13
N GLN A 42 4.23 -11.78 35.39
CA GLN A 42 3.20 -12.19 34.44
C GLN A 42 3.13 -11.23 33.26
N LEU A 43 3.30 -9.90 33.48
CA LEU A 43 3.37 -8.92 32.41
C LEU A 43 4.58 -9.17 31.49
N ILE A 44 5.76 -9.39 32.09
CA ILE A 44 6.97 -9.74 31.33
C ILE A 44 6.74 -10.99 30.49
N HIS A 45 6.18 -12.04 31.11
CA HIS A 45 5.87 -13.29 30.41
C HIS A 45 4.86 -13.08 29.28
N ALA A 46 3.80 -12.28 29.49
CA ALA A 46 2.80 -11.97 28.49
C ALA A 46 3.42 -11.26 27.29
N VAL A 47 4.22 -10.20 27.50
CA VAL A 47 4.91 -9.47 26.44
C VAL A 47 5.92 -10.35 25.70
N GLN A 48 6.63 -11.22 26.41
CA GLN A 48 7.64 -12.12 25.82
C GLN A 48 7.04 -13.16 24.89
N HIS A 49 5.86 -13.72 25.22
CA HIS A 49 5.27 -14.85 24.51
C HIS A 49 4.07 -14.50 23.64
N ASN A 50 3.49 -13.29 23.81
CA ASN A 50 2.35 -12.85 23.03
C ASN A 50 2.63 -11.52 22.33
N PRO A 51 3.03 -11.53 21.05
CA PRO A 51 3.30 -10.32 20.27
C PRO A 51 2.05 -9.45 20.03
N ALA A 52 0.85 -9.96 20.33
CA ALA A 52 -0.40 -9.19 20.24
C ALA A 52 -0.62 -8.26 21.45
N VAL A 53 0.22 -8.31 22.49
CA VAL A 53 0.21 -7.37 23.60
C VAL A 53 0.78 -6.03 23.13
N THR A 54 -0.08 -5.10 22.74
CA THR A 54 0.28 -3.80 22.21
C THR A 54 0.15 -2.64 23.21
N HIS A 55 -0.59 -2.87 24.30
CA HIS A 55 -0.81 -1.88 25.36
C HIS A 55 -0.63 -2.52 26.73
N VAL A 56 0.15 -1.89 27.57
CA VAL A 56 0.48 -2.31 28.94
C VAL A 56 0.39 -1.11 29.87
N TRP A 57 0.26 -1.37 31.17
CA TRP A 57 0.41 -0.35 32.20
C TRP A 57 1.28 -0.83 33.35
N THR A 58 1.87 0.14 34.04
CA THR A 58 2.69 -0.04 35.25
C THR A 58 2.22 0.94 36.32
N PRO A 59 2.70 0.87 37.55
CA PRO A 59 2.38 1.87 38.58
C PRO A 59 2.62 3.31 38.12
N ASP A 60 3.67 3.54 37.33
CA ASP A 60 4.11 4.87 36.88
C ASP A 60 3.32 5.42 35.67
N THR A 61 2.43 4.61 35.06
CA THR A 61 1.62 5.04 33.91
C THR A 61 0.19 5.37 34.34
N THR A 62 -0.33 6.50 33.89
CA THR A 62 -1.74 6.91 34.10
C THR A 62 -2.70 6.19 33.17
N GLU A 63 -2.23 5.87 31.96
CA GLU A 63 -2.98 5.18 30.90
C GLU A 63 -2.16 4.01 30.35
N PRO A 64 -2.83 3.04 29.68
CA PRO A 64 -2.13 1.99 28.95
C PRO A 64 -1.26 2.56 27.82
N VAL A 65 0.00 2.17 27.80
CA VAL A 65 1.04 2.64 26.87
C VAL A 65 1.64 1.49 26.09
N SER A 66 2.39 1.77 25.04
CA SER A 66 3.13 0.73 24.30
C SER A 66 4.19 0.06 25.21
N PRO A 67 4.40 -1.26 25.14
CA PRO A 67 5.48 -1.93 25.86
C PRO A 67 6.86 -1.35 25.58
N PHE A 68 7.05 -0.73 24.42
CA PHE A 68 8.32 -0.09 24.05
C PHE A 68 8.62 1.21 24.83
N THR A 69 7.64 1.81 25.48
CA THR A 69 7.85 3.01 26.31
C THR A 69 8.27 2.66 27.75
N ILE A 70 8.15 1.39 28.13
CA ILE A 70 8.51 0.89 29.46
C ILE A 70 9.93 0.33 29.39
N SER A 71 10.86 0.90 30.16
CA SER A 71 12.29 0.58 30.07
C SER A 71 12.61 -0.91 30.19
N PHE A 72 12.03 -1.62 31.14
CA PHE A 72 12.27 -3.06 31.32
C PHE A 72 11.57 -3.97 30.29
N LEU A 73 10.58 -3.46 29.53
CA LEU A 73 9.91 -4.18 28.47
C LEU A 73 10.48 -3.89 27.07
N PHE A 74 11.23 -2.80 26.92
CA PHE A 74 11.77 -2.35 25.63
C PHE A 74 12.61 -3.42 24.95
N ASP A 75 13.59 -3.98 25.66
CA ASP A 75 14.48 -5.00 25.09
C ASP A 75 13.75 -6.30 24.75
N ILE A 76 12.77 -6.69 25.57
CA ILE A 76 11.92 -7.86 25.32
C ILE A 76 11.12 -7.65 24.02
N SER A 77 10.47 -6.50 23.90
CA SER A 77 9.66 -6.13 22.74
C SER A 77 10.53 -6.02 21.46
N ARG A 78 11.70 -5.42 21.56
CA ARG A 78 12.69 -5.33 20.46
C ARG A 78 13.15 -6.74 20.03
N ASN A 79 13.40 -7.64 20.97
CA ASN A 79 13.80 -9.01 20.67
C ASN A 79 12.68 -9.80 19.99
N ASN A 80 11.40 -9.56 20.33
CA ASN A 80 10.27 -10.13 19.63
C ASN A 80 10.22 -9.68 18.16
N LEU A 81 10.42 -8.39 17.89
CA LEU A 81 10.52 -7.88 16.51
C LEU A 81 11.70 -8.50 15.76
N ARG A 82 12.87 -8.66 16.41
CA ARG A 82 14.02 -9.35 15.81
C ARG A 82 13.72 -10.80 15.47
N LYS A 83 12.97 -11.51 16.36
CA LYS A 83 12.53 -12.88 16.10
C LYS A 83 11.59 -12.94 14.88
N GLN A 84 10.66 -12.00 14.74
CA GLN A 84 9.79 -11.90 13.57
C GLN A 84 10.60 -11.65 12.29
N ALA A 85 11.53 -10.69 12.31
CA ALA A 85 12.41 -10.40 11.16
C ALA A 85 13.27 -11.62 10.78
N ARG A 86 13.80 -12.36 11.78
CA ARG A 86 14.52 -13.62 11.53
C ARG A 86 13.63 -14.69 10.90
N ASN A 87 12.40 -14.83 11.37
CA ASN A 87 11.45 -15.76 10.78
C ASN A 87 11.11 -15.37 9.33
N ALA A 88 10.98 -14.09 9.02
CA ALA A 88 10.80 -13.61 7.66
C ALA A 88 12.02 -13.98 6.78
N ILE A 89 13.26 -13.80 7.28
CA ILE A 89 14.48 -14.24 6.58
C ILE A 89 14.42 -15.75 6.28
N LEU A 90 14.11 -16.57 7.28
CA LEU A 90 14.03 -18.03 7.11
C LEU A 90 12.94 -18.42 6.09
N THR A 91 11.77 -17.78 6.17
CA THR A 91 10.68 -17.99 5.20
C THR A 91 11.12 -17.60 3.79
N GLY A 92 11.77 -16.45 3.63
CA GLY A 92 12.30 -15.99 2.33
C GLY A 92 13.31 -16.98 1.75
N VAL A 93 14.25 -17.46 2.56
CA VAL A 93 15.22 -18.50 2.16
C VAL A 93 14.51 -19.78 1.74
N ALA A 94 13.54 -20.27 2.53
CA ALA A 94 12.80 -21.47 2.21
C ALA A 94 12.03 -21.38 0.88
N LEU A 95 11.40 -20.24 0.60
CA LEU A 95 10.70 -20.00 -0.67
C LEU A 95 11.67 -19.97 -1.87
N VAL A 96 12.84 -19.32 -1.71
CA VAL A 96 13.87 -19.31 -2.77
C VAL A 96 14.39 -20.72 -3.03
N LEU A 97 14.69 -21.48 -1.99
CA LEU A 97 15.14 -22.87 -2.11
C LEU A 97 14.06 -23.76 -2.78
N LEU A 98 12.78 -23.56 -2.45
CA LEU A 98 11.68 -24.25 -3.10
C LEU A 98 11.64 -23.94 -4.61
N ALA A 99 11.80 -22.66 -4.99
CA ALA A 99 11.86 -22.28 -6.41
C ALA A 99 13.01 -22.94 -7.15
N VAL A 100 14.19 -23.03 -6.52
CA VAL A 100 15.36 -23.72 -7.06
C VAL A 100 15.09 -25.22 -7.21
N ALA A 101 14.51 -25.86 -6.19
CA ALA A 101 14.16 -27.28 -6.23
C ALA A 101 13.18 -27.60 -7.37
N VAL A 102 12.14 -26.76 -7.57
CA VAL A 102 11.20 -26.89 -8.70
C VAL A 102 11.92 -26.80 -10.03
N ALA A 103 12.86 -25.86 -10.20
CA ALA A 103 13.62 -25.70 -11.43
C ALA A 103 14.55 -26.90 -11.69
N MET A 104 15.17 -27.45 -10.64
CA MET A 104 15.99 -28.65 -10.71
C MET A 104 15.19 -29.89 -11.16
N VAL A 105 14.06 -30.15 -10.52
CA VAL A 105 13.16 -31.26 -10.87
C VAL A 105 12.65 -31.15 -12.30
N ALA A 106 12.33 -29.93 -12.74
CA ALA A 106 11.86 -29.68 -14.10
C ALA A 106 13.00 -29.64 -15.15
N HIS A 107 14.28 -29.75 -14.73
CA HIS A 107 15.46 -29.56 -15.58
C HIS A 107 15.46 -28.25 -16.38
N LYS A 108 14.84 -27.16 -15.83
CA LYS A 108 14.67 -25.86 -16.49
C LYS A 108 15.05 -24.71 -15.55
N TRP A 109 16.33 -24.30 -15.56
CA TRP A 109 16.83 -23.22 -14.71
C TRP A 109 16.14 -21.86 -14.94
N SER A 110 15.61 -21.62 -16.14
CA SER A 110 14.82 -20.42 -16.42
C SER A 110 13.52 -20.32 -15.60
N LEU A 111 13.05 -21.43 -15.00
CA LEU A 111 11.90 -21.42 -14.11
C LEU A 111 12.19 -20.76 -12.77
N VAL A 112 13.45 -20.62 -12.32
CA VAL A 112 13.77 -19.98 -11.03
C VAL A 112 13.23 -18.56 -11.00
N TYR A 113 13.66 -17.70 -11.92
CA TYR A 113 13.26 -16.28 -11.96
C TYR A 113 11.87 -16.03 -12.53
N ARG A 114 11.23 -17.06 -13.10
CA ARG A 114 9.83 -17.03 -13.56
C ARG A 114 8.85 -17.67 -12.57
N ASN A 115 9.33 -17.99 -11.35
CA ASN A 115 8.55 -18.64 -10.31
C ASN A 115 8.16 -17.63 -9.22
N LEU A 116 6.90 -17.58 -8.88
CA LEU A 116 6.39 -16.69 -7.84
C LEU A 116 7.03 -16.96 -6.46
N PHE A 117 7.37 -18.21 -6.14
CA PHE A 117 8.09 -18.53 -4.90
C PHE A 117 9.45 -17.83 -4.83
N PHE A 118 10.18 -17.74 -5.95
CA PHE A 118 11.43 -16.99 -6.00
C PHE A 118 11.18 -15.50 -5.76
N VAL A 119 10.23 -14.90 -6.47
CA VAL A 119 9.96 -13.46 -6.39
C VAL A 119 9.53 -13.06 -4.98
N PHE A 120 8.52 -13.74 -4.43
CA PHE A 120 8.05 -13.45 -3.07
C PHE A 120 9.11 -13.80 -2.03
N GLY A 121 9.83 -14.91 -2.19
CA GLY A 121 10.93 -15.31 -1.31
C GLY A 121 12.04 -14.28 -1.27
N ALA A 122 12.46 -13.76 -2.43
CA ALA A 122 13.49 -12.74 -2.52
C ALA A 122 13.07 -11.40 -1.88
N VAL A 123 11.82 -10.96 -2.09
CA VAL A 123 11.26 -9.77 -1.43
C VAL A 123 11.23 -9.95 0.09
N VAL A 124 10.61 -11.04 0.57
CA VAL A 124 10.50 -11.32 2.02
C VAL A 124 11.87 -11.44 2.68
N LEU A 125 12.84 -12.08 2.01
CA LEU A 125 14.23 -12.20 2.47
C LEU A 125 14.88 -10.82 2.60
N THR A 126 14.80 -10.01 1.57
CA THR A 126 15.42 -8.67 1.54
C THR A 126 14.80 -7.75 2.62
N GLU A 127 13.48 -7.74 2.74
CA GLU A 127 12.77 -6.98 3.78
C GLU A 127 13.10 -7.48 5.19
N GLY A 128 13.17 -8.80 5.38
CA GLY A 128 13.54 -9.40 6.66
C GLY A 128 14.96 -9.00 7.08
N ILE A 129 15.93 -9.04 6.17
CA ILE A 129 17.32 -8.59 6.41
C ILE A 129 17.35 -7.10 6.77
N TRP A 130 16.62 -6.26 6.02
CA TRP A 130 16.55 -4.83 6.28
C TRP A 130 15.94 -4.54 7.65
N GLN A 131 14.81 -5.16 8.00
CA GLN A 131 14.16 -5.00 9.31
C GLN A 131 15.08 -5.46 10.44
N TYR A 132 15.70 -6.63 10.30
CA TYR A 132 16.63 -7.15 11.31
C TYR A 132 17.81 -6.20 11.54
N SER A 133 18.37 -5.63 10.47
CA SER A 133 19.47 -4.67 10.53
C SER A 133 19.04 -3.36 11.20
N ARG A 134 17.85 -2.85 10.87
CA ARG A 134 17.26 -1.66 11.50
C ARG A 134 17.10 -1.86 13.01
N LEU A 135 16.60 -3.01 13.44
CA LEU A 135 16.36 -3.31 14.85
C LEU A 135 17.63 -3.41 15.72
N ARG A 136 18.82 -3.42 15.11
CA ARG A 136 20.10 -3.33 15.85
C ARG A 136 20.27 -1.95 16.52
N ARG A 137 19.76 -0.88 15.90
CA ARG A 137 19.85 0.51 16.35
C ARG A 137 18.51 1.09 16.77
N TYR A 138 17.53 0.21 17.06
CA TYR A 138 16.17 0.63 17.38
C TYR A 138 16.12 1.33 18.73
N THR A 139 15.51 2.50 18.78
CA THR A 139 15.43 3.36 19.98
C THR A 139 13.97 3.48 20.47
N PRO A 140 13.74 3.91 21.72
CA PRO A 140 12.39 4.20 22.24
C PRO A 140 11.65 5.26 21.42
N GLU A 141 12.34 6.30 20.92
CA GLU A 141 11.74 7.35 20.08
C GLU A 141 11.28 6.78 18.74
N GLU A 142 12.08 5.88 18.18
CA GLU A 142 11.69 5.15 16.96
C GLU A 142 10.47 4.29 17.20
N ALA A 143 10.40 3.60 18.33
CA ALA A 143 9.26 2.78 18.70
C ALA A 143 7.97 3.60 18.90
N ALA A 144 8.07 4.75 19.56
CA ALA A 144 6.95 5.68 19.73
C ALA A 144 6.41 6.17 18.36
N SER A 145 7.31 6.49 17.44
CA SER A 145 6.95 6.92 16.09
C SER A 145 6.35 5.79 15.25
N ASP A 146 6.84 4.55 15.39
CA ASP A 146 6.23 3.38 14.76
C ASP A 146 4.83 3.11 15.33
N ALA A 147 4.64 3.25 16.64
CA ALA A 147 3.34 3.11 17.28
C ALA A 147 2.31 4.14 16.79
N SER A 148 2.71 5.41 16.60
CA SER A 148 1.85 6.45 16.03
C SER A 148 1.48 6.12 14.57
N THR A 149 2.43 5.63 13.79
CA THR A 149 2.19 5.18 12.41
C THR A 149 1.24 3.99 12.36
N ALA A 150 1.37 3.02 13.26
CA ALA A 150 0.47 1.88 13.37
C ALA A 150 -0.97 2.29 13.76
N ARG A 151 -1.12 3.27 14.67
CA ARG A 151 -2.46 3.82 15.00
C ARG A 151 -3.10 4.49 13.80
N PHE A 152 -2.36 5.31 13.07
CA PHE A 152 -2.83 5.96 11.86
C PHE A 152 -3.27 4.95 10.80
N THR A 153 -2.45 3.93 10.51
CA THR A 153 -2.83 2.88 9.54
C THR A 153 -4.06 2.11 9.99
N GLY A 154 -4.15 1.73 11.26
CA GLY A 154 -5.33 1.07 11.82
C GLY A 154 -6.59 1.94 11.77
N TRP A 155 -6.47 3.27 11.92
CA TRP A 155 -7.57 4.20 11.71
C TRP A 155 -8.03 4.22 10.26
N ILE A 156 -7.10 4.30 9.29
CA ILE A 156 -7.41 4.24 7.84
C ILE A 156 -8.12 2.92 7.48
N GLU A 157 -7.63 1.79 7.99
CA GLU A 157 -8.18 0.46 7.67
C GLU A 157 -9.66 0.31 8.08
N LYS A 158 -10.04 0.89 9.22
CA LYS A 158 -11.41 0.87 9.73
C LYS A 158 -12.39 1.75 8.94
N LYS A 159 -11.90 2.64 8.08
CA LYS A 159 -12.77 3.54 7.29
C LYS A 159 -13.28 2.82 6.03
N SER A 160 -14.53 3.08 5.68
CA SER A 160 -15.09 2.70 4.39
C SER A 160 -14.51 3.55 3.27
N VAL A 161 -14.50 3.04 2.06
CA VAL A 161 -14.16 3.81 0.85
C VAL A 161 -15.34 4.68 0.42
N SER A 162 -15.06 5.77 -0.29
CA SER A 162 -16.07 6.66 -0.87
C SER A 162 -16.71 6.08 -2.14
N GLY A 163 -17.74 6.76 -2.64
CA GLY A 163 -18.35 6.43 -3.93
C GLY A 163 -17.35 6.48 -5.09
N TYR A 164 -16.35 7.38 -5.06
CA TYR A 164 -15.31 7.47 -6.08
C TYR A 164 -14.49 6.18 -6.19
N THR A 165 -13.97 5.71 -5.06
CA THR A 165 -13.20 4.46 -5.01
C THR A 165 -14.07 3.24 -5.32
N SER A 166 -15.31 3.20 -4.76
CA SER A 166 -16.23 2.09 -5.03
C SER A 166 -16.58 1.96 -6.50
N THR A 167 -16.81 3.08 -7.20
CA THR A 167 -17.09 3.08 -8.64
C THR A 167 -15.86 2.67 -9.45
N LEU A 168 -14.67 3.20 -9.14
CA LEU A 168 -13.42 2.77 -9.80
C LEU A 168 -13.16 1.27 -9.58
N ALA A 169 -13.31 0.78 -8.36
CA ALA A 169 -13.18 -0.64 -8.04
C ALA A 169 -14.22 -1.48 -8.80
N GLY A 170 -15.47 -0.99 -8.90
CA GLY A 170 -16.53 -1.60 -9.70
C GLY A 170 -16.17 -1.69 -11.19
N CYS A 171 -15.58 -0.64 -11.77
CA CYS A 171 -15.08 -0.67 -13.14
C CYS A 171 -14.05 -1.79 -13.36
N ILE A 172 -13.10 -1.92 -12.44
CA ILE A 172 -12.07 -2.98 -12.51
C ILE A 172 -12.71 -4.37 -12.37
N VAL A 173 -13.66 -4.55 -11.45
CA VAL A 173 -14.38 -5.82 -11.25
C VAL A 173 -15.18 -6.22 -12.49
N VAL A 174 -15.95 -5.30 -13.07
CA VAL A 174 -16.78 -5.59 -14.26
C VAL A 174 -15.90 -5.99 -15.45
N VAL A 175 -14.77 -5.31 -15.67
CA VAL A 175 -13.82 -5.69 -16.71
C VAL A 175 -13.19 -7.07 -16.41
N ALA A 176 -12.80 -7.34 -15.15
CA ALA A 176 -12.25 -8.63 -14.76
C ALA A 176 -13.26 -9.78 -14.95
N ILE A 177 -14.55 -9.55 -14.67
CA ILE A 177 -15.62 -10.52 -14.94
C ILE A 177 -15.70 -10.80 -16.46
N ALA A 178 -15.71 -9.78 -17.31
CA ALA A 178 -15.71 -9.97 -18.76
C ALA A 178 -14.46 -10.74 -19.24
N GLN A 179 -13.29 -10.48 -18.67
CA GLN A 179 -12.05 -11.21 -18.96
C GLN A 179 -12.12 -12.68 -18.53
N ALA A 180 -12.82 -13.01 -17.44
CA ALA A 180 -12.93 -14.39 -16.98
C ALA A 180 -13.61 -15.29 -18.03
N PHE A 181 -14.54 -14.77 -18.82
CA PHE A 181 -15.17 -15.51 -19.93
C PHE A 181 -14.22 -15.77 -21.12
N SER A 182 -13.12 -15.03 -21.22
CA SER A 182 -12.10 -15.21 -22.26
C SER A 182 -10.76 -15.72 -21.70
N ASN A 183 -10.80 -16.45 -20.57
CA ASN A 183 -9.62 -16.96 -19.87
C ASN A 183 -8.54 -15.89 -19.62
N PHE A 184 -8.95 -14.68 -19.23
CA PHE A 184 -8.08 -13.53 -19.01
C PHE A 184 -7.25 -13.12 -20.24
N SER A 185 -7.80 -13.30 -21.44
CA SER A 185 -7.16 -12.77 -22.65
C SER A 185 -6.93 -11.28 -22.55
N VAL A 186 -5.74 -10.85 -22.94
CA VAL A 186 -5.31 -9.43 -22.87
C VAL A 186 -5.31 -8.74 -24.24
N GLU A 187 -5.48 -9.50 -25.32
CA GLU A 187 -5.36 -9.01 -26.71
C GLU A 187 -6.47 -8.01 -27.09
N ALA A 188 -7.70 -8.25 -26.61
CA ALA A 188 -8.87 -7.46 -27.00
C ALA A 188 -8.77 -5.99 -26.57
N ALA A 189 -8.32 -5.72 -25.35
CA ALA A 189 -8.31 -4.37 -24.77
C ALA A 189 -7.05 -4.03 -23.94
N GLY A 190 -6.05 -4.91 -23.89
CA GLY A 190 -4.76 -4.65 -23.24
C GLY A 190 -3.87 -3.71 -24.03
N LEU A 191 -2.75 -3.30 -23.42
CA LEU A 191 -1.74 -2.43 -24.01
C LEU A 191 -0.89 -3.22 -25.02
N VAL A 192 -1.47 -3.55 -26.16
CA VAL A 192 -0.74 -4.12 -27.30
C VAL A 192 0.04 -2.99 -27.96
N LYS A 193 1.32 -2.83 -27.63
CA LYS A 193 2.11 -1.63 -27.95
C LYS A 193 2.31 -1.39 -29.45
N PRO A 194 2.47 -2.40 -30.31
CA PRO A 194 2.44 -2.19 -31.76
C PRO A 194 1.10 -1.59 -32.24
N ALA A 195 -0.03 -2.03 -31.65
CA ALA A 195 -1.35 -1.49 -32.02
C ALA A 195 -1.54 -0.04 -31.56
N VAL A 196 -0.96 0.34 -30.41
CA VAL A 196 -0.95 1.75 -29.95
C VAL A 196 -0.18 2.62 -30.94
N LYS A 197 0.99 2.18 -31.40
CA LYS A 197 1.78 2.88 -32.44
C LYS A 197 1.03 3.01 -33.78
N ASN A 198 0.13 2.08 -34.07
CA ASN A 198 -0.76 2.12 -35.23
C ASN A 198 -2.09 2.84 -34.97
N GLY A 199 -2.14 3.73 -33.94
CA GLY A 199 -3.28 4.62 -33.69
C GLY A 199 -4.32 4.14 -32.69
N GLN A 200 -4.19 2.92 -32.09
CA GLN A 200 -5.14 2.44 -31.06
C GLN A 200 -4.83 3.06 -29.69
N ILE A 201 -4.83 4.41 -29.60
CA ILE A 201 -4.47 5.17 -28.38
C ILE A 201 -5.39 4.86 -27.20
N TRP A 202 -6.63 4.47 -27.42
CA TRP A 202 -7.58 4.04 -26.39
C TRP A 202 -7.05 2.91 -25.49
N ARG A 203 -6.09 2.10 -25.97
CA ARG A 203 -5.45 1.05 -25.20
C ARG A 203 -4.62 1.57 -24.01
N LEU A 204 -4.19 2.83 -24.07
CA LEU A 204 -3.55 3.50 -22.93
C LEU A 204 -4.47 3.58 -21.71
N PHE A 205 -5.78 3.59 -21.92
CA PHE A 205 -6.79 3.69 -20.87
C PHE A 205 -7.41 2.34 -20.53
N THR A 206 -7.79 1.53 -21.51
CA THR A 206 -8.44 0.23 -21.24
C THR A 206 -7.51 -0.74 -20.53
N ALA A 207 -6.22 -0.75 -20.84
CA ALA A 207 -5.23 -1.62 -20.22
C ALA A 207 -5.12 -1.44 -18.70
N MET A 208 -5.42 -0.24 -18.18
CA MET A 208 -5.41 0.04 -16.74
C MET A 208 -6.49 -0.72 -15.97
N LEU A 209 -7.56 -1.17 -16.63
CA LEU A 209 -8.67 -1.87 -15.99
C LEU A 209 -8.59 -3.38 -16.19
N MET A 210 -7.68 -3.84 -17.08
CA MET A 210 -7.49 -5.25 -17.40
C MET A 210 -6.42 -5.91 -16.54
N HIS A 211 -6.48 -7.24 -16.43
CA HIS A 211 -5.54 -8.02 -15.63
C HIS A 211 -5.13 -9.31 -16.35
N GLY A 212 -3.86 -9.70 -16.23
CA GLY A 212 -3.31 -10.88 -16.87
C GLY A 212 -3.60 -12.20 -16.14
N SER A 213 -4.15 -12.14 -14.92
CA SER A 213 -4.55 -13.31 -14.14
C SER A 213 -5.42 -12.90 -12.95
N PHE A 214 -6.12 -13.87 -12.35
CA PHE A 214 -6.91 -13.66 -11.13
C PHE A 214 -6.08 -13.17 -9.95
N LEU A 215 -4.88 -13.72 -9.75
CA LEU A 215 -3.98 -13.24 -8.68
C LEU A 215 -3.55 -11.79 -8.92
N HIS A 216 -3.21 -11.42 -10.17
CA HIS A 216 -2.85 -10.05 -10.53
C HIS A 216 -4.02 -9.08 -10.27
N PHE A 217 -5.25 -9.47 -10.61
CA PHE A 217 -6.46 -8.71 -10.27
C PHE A 217 -6.57 -8.47 -8.77
N TRP A 218 -6.49 -9.51 -7.94
CA TRP A 218 -6.64 -9.39 -6.50
C TRP A 218 -5.57 -8.49 -5.85
N MET A 219 -4.32 -8.63 -6.27
CA MET A 219 -3.24 -7.79 -5.77
C MET A 219 -3.50 -6.31 -6.06
N ASN A 220 -3.90 -5.97 -7.29
CA ASN A 220 -4.22 -4.61 -7.68
C ASN A 220 -5.48 -4.09 -6.98
N PHE A 221 -6.51 -4.91 -6.84
CA PHE A 221 -7.77 -4.56 -6.20
C PHE A 221 -7.57 -4.17 -4.71
N PHE A 222 -6.86 -4.98 -3.94
CA PHE A 222 -6.58 -4.66 -2.55
C PHE A 222 -5.63 -3.47 -2.40
N ALA A 223 -4.62 -3.34 -3.27
CA ALA A 223 -3.76 -2.18 -3.29
C ALA A 223 -4.55 -0.88 -3.60
N LEU A 224 -5.51 -0.93 -4.54
CA LEU A 224 -6.41 0.19 -4.81
C LEU A 224 -7.19 0.59 -3.56
N LEU A 225 -7.88 -0.35 -2.92
CA LEU A 225 -8.68 -0.06 -1.72
C LEU A 225 -7.83 0.54 -0.61
N THR A 226 -6.61 0.04 -0.42
CA THR A 226 -5.69 0.54 0.61
C THR A 226 -5.21 1.96 0.31
N LEU A 227 -4.65 2.21 -0.88
CA LEU A 227 -4.11 3.52 -1.26
C LEU A 227 -5.20 4.57 -1.39
N ALA A 228 -6.36 4.19 -1.95
CA ALA A 228 -7.49 5.10 -2.10
C ALA A 228 -8.01 5.58 -0.74
N LYS A 229 -8.17 4.70 0.25
CA LYS A 229 -8.56 5.10 1.61
C LYS A 229 -7.64 6.16 2.20
N ILE A 230 -6.33 6.03 1.97
CA ILE A 230 -5.35 7.01 2.45
C ILE A 230 -5.63 8.37 1.80
N VAL A 231 -5.71 8.43 0.46
CA VAL A 231 -5.98 9.69 -0.27
C VAL A 231 -7.31 10.32 0.15
N GLU A 232 -8.39 9.52 0.25
CA GLU A 232 -9.72 10.01 0.61
C GLU A 232 -9.80 10.61 2.01
N ARG A 233 -8.98 10.09 2.94
CA ARG A 233 -9.01 10.51 4.36
C ARG A 233 -8.00 11.59 4.68
N THR A 234 -6.98 11.73 3.86
CA THR A 234 -5.90 12.67 4.15
C THR A 234 -5.81 13.82 3.15
N VAL A 235 -6.42 13.71 1.97
CA VAL A 235 -6.39 14.77 0.95
C VAL A 235 -7.82 15.11 0.51
N GLU A 236 -8.25 14.57 -0.60
CA GLU A 236 -9.59 14.76 -1.17
C GLU A 236 -9.96 13.51 -1.99
N ARG A 237 -11.17 12.99 -1.78
CA ARG A 237 -11.66 11.77 -2.44
C ARG A 237 -11.65 11.84 -3.97
N ALA A 238 -11.91 13.02 -4.54
CA ALA A 238 -11.87 13.25 -5.99
C ALA A 238 -10.47 13.11 -6.59
N CYS A 239 -9.41 13.20 -5.78
CA CYS A 239 -8.03 12.95 -6.22
C CYS A 239 -7.80 11.48 -6.61
N VAL A 240 -8.57 10.53 -6.08
CA VAL A 240 -8.36 9.10 -6.37
C VAL A 240 -8.50 8.79 -7.86
N PRO A 241 -9.66 9.00 -8.54
CA PRO A 241 -9.78 8.72 -9.96
C PRO A 241 -8.93 9.65 -10.82
N LEU A 242 -8.74 10.90 -10.41
CA LEU A 242 -7.95 11.88 -11.16
C LEU A 242 -6.46 11.47 -11.22
N VAL A 243 -5.84 11.19 -10.08
CA VAL A 243 -4.46 10.73 -10.02
C VAL A 243 -4.33 9.38 -10.72
N PHE A 244 -5.25 8.44 -10.46
CA PHE A 244 -5.21 7.11 -11.05
C PHE A 244 -5.20 7.13 -12.58
N ILE A 245 -6.11 7.88 -13.23
CA ILE A 245 -6.20 7.91 -14.70
C ILE A 245 -5.00 8.61 -15.34
N LEU A 246 -4.57 9.75 -14.77
CA LEU A 246 -3.45 10.52 -15.32
C LEU A 246 -2.13 9.74 -15.22
N THR A 247 -1.87 9.16 -14.05
CA THR A 247 -0.61 8.44 -13.81
C THR A 247 -0.60 7.05 -14.45
N GLY A 248 -1.74 6.39 -14.52
CA GLY A 248 -1.89 5.13 -15.23
C GLY A 248 -1.66 5.30 -16.73
N ALA A 249 -2.25 6.34 -17.33
CA ALA A 249 -2.00 6.67 -18.75
C ALA A 249 -0.53 7.02 -18.99
N LEU A 250 0.10 7.84 -18.13
CA LEU A 250 1.52 8.17 -18.21
C LEU A 250 2.40 6.91 -18.06
N GLY A 251 2.07 6.02 -17.14
CA GLY A 251 2.75 4.72 -16.99
C GLY A 251 2.67 3.89 -18.26
N ASN A 252 1.49 3.81 -18.88
CA ASN A 252 1.31 3.09 -20.13
C ASN A 252 2.09 3.74 -21.29
N VAL A 253 2.20 5.07 -21.33
CA VAL A 253 3.07 5.78 -22.28
C VAL A 253 4.53 5.38 -22.08
N PHE A 254 5.05 5.41 -20.84
CA PHE A 254 6.41 4.93 -20.54
C PHE A 254 6.62 3.49 -21.02
N SER A 255 5.65 2.62 -20.77
CA SER A 255 5.70 1.23 -21.19
C SER A 255 5.76 1.06 -22.71
N VAL A 256 4.99 1.85 -23.47
CA VAL A 256 5.03 1.85 -24.95
C VAL A 256 6.40 2.24 -25.50
N PHE A 257 7.07 3.19 -24.84
CA PHE A 257 8.38 3.67 -25.29
C PHE A 257 9.53 2.72 -24.89
N LEU A 258 9.50 2.21 -23.65
CA LEU A 258 10.62 1.41 -23.11
C LEU A 258 10.52 -0.08 -23.45
N TYR A 259 9.31 -0.62 -23.63
CA TYR A 259 9.07 -2.02 -24.01
C TYR A 259 8.17 -2.16 -25.25
N PRO A 260 8.58 -1.66 -26.41
CA PRO A 260 7.72 -1.43 -27.58
C PRO A 260 7.09 -2.66 -28.22
N ASN A 261 7.58 -3.86 -27.91
CA ASN A 261 7.18 -5.11 -28.55
C ASN A 261 6.47 -6.09 -27.60
N SER A 262 5.99 -5.60 -26.46
CA SER A 262 5.29 -6.43 -25.48
C SER A 262 3.84 -6.00 -25.31
N THR A 263 3.04 -6.84 -24.66
CA THR A 263 1.69 -6.50 -24.19
C THR A 263 1.69 -6.36 -22.68
N SER A 264 1.04 -5.32 -22.17
CA SER A 264 0.93 -5.06 -20.73
C SER A 264 -0.53 -4.81 -20.35
N VAL A 265 -0.86 -5.12 -19.10
CA VAL A 265 -2.15 -4.84 -18.48
C VAL A 265 -1.97 -4.61 -16.98
N GLY A 266 -2.88 -3.89 -16.36
CA GLY A 266 -2.95 -3.75 -14.91
C GLY A 266 -3.18 -2.34 -14.43
N ALA A 267 -3.86 -2.23 -13.30
CA ALA A 267 -4.08 -0.98 -12.59
C ALA A 267 -2.80 -0.40 -11.95
N SER A 268 -1.73 -1.17 -11.95
CA SER A 268 -0.52 -0.90 -11.15
C SER A 268 0.17 0.42 -11.48
N GLY A 269 0.15 0.90 -12.73
CA GLY A 269 0.66 2.24 -13.10
C GLY A 269 -0.09 3.35 -12.34
N GLY A 270 -1.42 3.30 -12.31
CA GLY A 270 -2.24 4.23 -11.51
C GLY A 270 -2.04 4.08 -10.00
N LEU A 271 -1.83 2.84 -9.51
CA LEU A 271 -1.54 2.56 -8.10
C LEU A 271 -0.17 3.11 -7.69
N MET A 272 0.85 2.96 -8.53
CA MET A 272 2.16 3.60 -8.31
C MET A 272 2.05 5.12 -8.31
N GLY A 273 1.15 5.67 -9.13
CA GLY A 273 0.81 7.08 -9.09
C GLY A 273 0.18 7.52 -7.77
N LEU A 274 -0.81 6.79 -7.25
CA LEU A 274 -1.38 7.06 -5.93
C LEU A 274 -0.33 6.96 -4.82
N LEU A 275 0.54 5.95 -4.86
CA LEU A 275 1.62 5.77 -3.90
C LEU A 275 2.62 6.94 -3.94
N GLY A 276 3.04 7.37 -5.14
CA GLY A 276 3.91 8.55 -5.32
C GLY A 276 3.26 9.84 -4.80
N PHE A 277 1.97 10.05 -5.11
CA PHE A 277 1.19 11.19 -4.65
C PHE A 277 1.09 11.25 -3.11
N ILE A 278 0.76 10.13 -2.46
CA ILE A 278 0.72 10.02 -0.99
C ILE A 278 2.10 10.25 -0.37
N THR A 279 3.16 9.75 -1.01
CA THR A 279 4.54 9.92 -0.52
C THR A 279 4.91 11.39 -0.42
N VAL A 280 4.58 12.18 -1.45
CA VAL A 280 4.83 13.61 -1.46
C VAL A 280 3.92 14.35 -0.47
N ALA A 281 2.65 13.96 -0.38
CA ALA A 281 1.73 14.50 0.62
C ALA A 281 2.29 14.32 2.04
N ALA A 282 2.74 13.10 2.38
CA ALA A 282 3.34 12.79 3.69
C ALA A 282 4.68 13.50 3.94
N TYR A 283 5.40 13.92 2.90
CA TYR A 283 6.63 14.71 3.03
C TYR A 283 6.33 16.17 3.40
N PHE A 284 5.35 16.79 2.74
CA PHE A 284 5.02 18.21 2.93
C PHE A 284 4.06 18.45 4.10
N ASP A 285 3.05 17.60 4.29
CA ASP A 285 2.04 17.75 5.34
C ASP A 285 2.39 16.92 6.60
N LYS A 286 3.37 17.40 7.35
CA LYS A 286 3.77 16.76 8.60
C LYS A 286 2.76 16.91 9.73
N THR A 287 1.76 17.77 9.55
CA THR A 287 0.67 17.95 10.52
C THR A 287 -0.40 16.89 10.39
N ARG A 288 -0.61 16.33 9.21
CA ARG A 288 -1.64 15.36 8.90
C ARG A 288 -1.16 13.91 9.01
N TYR A 289 0.13 13.68 8.76
CA TYR A 289 0.72 12.35 8.76
C TYR A 289 1.67 12.13 9.95
N PRO A 290 1.72 10.91 10.52
CA PRO A 290 2.70 10.59 11.57
C PRO A 290 4.13 10.80 11.10
N PRO A 291 5.08 11.12 12.00
CA PRO A 291 6.46 11.50 11.64
C PRO A 291 7.21 10.51 10.76
N ARG A 292 6.88 9.20 10.88
CA ARG A 292 7.53 8.13 10.07
C ARG A 292 6.71 7.69 8.86
N TYR A 293 5.53 8.26 8.63
CA TYR A 293 4.66 7.82 7.55
C TYR A 293 5.30 8.00 6.17
N PHE A 294 6.01 9.10 5.96
CA PHE A 294 6.80 9.30 4.73
C PHE A 294 7.81 8.15 4.50
N ARG A 295 8.52 7.71 5.56
CA ARG A 295 9.46 6.59 5.45
C ARG A 295 8.76 5.27 5.14
N LEU A 296 7.55 5.06 5.68
CA LEU A 296 6.72 3.91 5.34
C LEU A 296 6.35 3.90 3.85
N MET A 297 6.00 5.05 3.28
CA MET A 297 5.70 5.17 1.86
C MET A 297 6.94 4.93 0.98
N ILE A 298 8.10 5.46 1.36
CA ILE A 298 9.37 5.13 0.67
C ILE A 298 9.67 3.63 0.75
N GLN A 299 9.45 3.00 1.90
CA GLN A 299 9.61 1.55 2.04
C GLN A 299 8.67 0.78 1.11
N ALA A 300 7.40 1.20 1.01
CA ALA A 300 6.45 0.60 0.08
C ALA A 300 6.91 0.73 -1.39
N ILE A 301 7.45 1.90 -1.78
CA ILE A 301 8.04 2.10 -3.11
C ILE A 301 9.21 1.13 -3.34
N ILE A 302 10.10 0.99 -2.37
CA ILE A 302 11.24 0.07 -2.45
C ILE A 302 10.75 -1.38 -2.56
N SER A 303 9.77 -1.80 -1.75
CA SER A 303 9.20 -3.15 -1.79
C SER A 303 8.58 -3.48 -3.15
N VAL A 304 7.81 -2.55 -3.74
CA VAL A 304 7.28 -2.72 -5.10
C VAL A 304 8.40 -2.70 -6.15
N GLY A 305 9.44 -1.88 -5.96
CA GLY A 305 10.63 -1.88 -6.81
C GLY A 305 11.37 -3.21 -6.77
N LEU A 306 11.54 -3.82 -5.60
CA LEU A 306 12.11 -5.16 -5.44
C LEU A 306 11.23 -6.23 -6.09
N LEU A 307 9.90 -6.14 -5.91
CA LEU A 307 8.95 -7.02 -6.57
C LEU A 307 9.11 -6.93 -8.10
N GLY A 308 9.25 -5.72 -8.64
CA GLY A 308 9.53 -5.48 -10.07
C GLY A 308 10.89 -6.01 -10.51
N LEU A 309 11.93 -5.83 -9.70
CA LEU A 309 13.27 -6.32 -9.98
C LEU A 309 13.32 -7.85 -10.05
N PHE A 310 12.77 -8.54 -9.07
CA PHE A 310 12.74 -10.00 -9.04
C PHE A 310 11.67 -10.59 -9.97
N GLY A 311 10.58 -9.86 -10.22
CA GLY A 311 9.49 -10.24 -11.12
C GLY A 311 9.60 -9.66 -12.53
N PHE A 312 10.79 -9.24 -12.98
CA PHE A 312 11.00 -8.55 -14.26
C PHE A 312 10.45 -9.33 -15.49
N ALA A 313 10.29 -10.65 -15.37
CA ALA A 313 9.79 -11.49 -16.46
C ALA A 313 8.28 -11.31 -16.73
N PHE A 314 7.51 -10.72 -15.79
CA PHE A 314 6.05 -10.57 -15.87
C PHE A 314 5.52 -9.27 -15.28
N ILE A 315 6.40 -8.38 -14.78
CA ILE A 315 6.03 -7.06 -14.25
C ILE A 315 6.48 -5.97 -15.22
N ASP A 316 5.56 -5.09 -15.59
CA ASP A 316 5.84 -3.91 -16.41
C ASP A 316 6.48 -2.79 -15.57
N ASN A 317 7.80 -2.90 -15.37
CA ASN A 317 8.56 -1.93 -14.59
C ASN A 317 8.55 -0.52 -15.19
N ALA A 318 8.43 -0.39 -16.51
CA ALA A 318 8.32 0.90 -17.16
C ALA A 318 6.98 1.58 -16.84
N GLY A 319 5.88 0.82 -16.87
CA GLY A 319 4.58 1.29 -16.46
C GLY A 319 4.54 1.72 -14.98
N HIS A 320 5.17 0.96 -14.10
CA HIS A 320 5.34 1.30 -12.69
C HIS A 320 6.13 2.59 -12.49
N LEU A 321 7.28 2.73 -13.18
CA LEU A 321 8.13 3.91 -13.09
C LEU A 321 7.39 5.17 -13.58
N GLY A 322 6.76 5.09 -14.75
CA GLY A 322 6.00 6.22 -15.30
C GLY A 322 4.85 6.65 -14.40
N GLY A 323 4.12 5.67 -13.82
CA GLY A 323 3.07 5.93 -12.83
C GLY A 323 3.61 6.62 -11.59
N LEU A 324 4.70 6.10 -11.01
CA LEU A 324 5.35 6.67 -9.83
C LEU A 324 5.82 8.11 -10.08
N VAL A 325 6.53 8.36 -11.19
CA VAL A 325 7.00 9.71 -11.57
C VAL A 325 5.83 10.67 -11.71
N GLY A 326 4.75 10.23 -12.39
CA GLY A 326 3.52 11.04 -12.51
C GLY A 326 2.90 11.37 -11.16
N GLY A 327 2.83 10.39 -10.25
CA GLY A 327 2.30 10.59 -8.90
C GLY A 327 3.14 11.54 -8.05
N LEU A 328 4.47 11.40 -8.10
CA LEU A 328 5.41 12.32 -7.43
C LEU A 328 5.26 13.75 -7.96
N LEU A 329 5.13 13.93 -9.28
CA LEU A 329 4.94 15.24 -9.90
C LEU A 329 3.58 15.87 -9.52
N LEU A 330 2.48 15.10 -9.59
CA LEU A 330 1.16 15.60 -9.20
C LEU A 330 1.11 15.94 -7.70
N GLY A 331 1.73 15.12 -6.84
CA GLY A 331 1.88 15.41 -5.43
C GLY A 331 2.69 16.69 -5.20
N TRP A 332 3.82 16.83 -5.86
CA TRP A 332 4.64 18.03 -5.74
C TRP A 332 3.89 19.30 -6.20
N LEU A 333 3.17 19.25 -7.31
CA LEU A 333 2.33 20.37 -7.76
C LEU A 333 1.22 20.70 -6.77
N GLY A 334 0.62 19.68 -6.13
CA GLY A 334 -0.48 19.84 -5.18
C GLY A 334 -0.04 20.38 -3.80
N PHE A 335 1.16 20.02 -3.33
CA PHE A 335 1.57 20.27 -1.94
C PHE A 335 2.74 21.26 -1.77
N ARG A 336 3.50 21.61 -2.83
CA ARG A 336 4.70 22.48 -2.74
C ARG A 336 4.46 23.88 -2.18
N ARG A 337 3.20 24.36 -2.19
CA ARG A 337 2.80 25.70 -1.74
C ARG A 337 1.99 25.63 -0.43
N ASN A 338 2.50 24.99 0.62
CA ASN A 338 1.85 24.86 1.92
C ASN A 338 0.43 24.32 1.86
N GLU A 339 0.22 23.24 1.08
CA GLU A 339 -1.03 22.45 1.01
C GLU A 339 -2.27 23.20 0.49
N ARG A 340 -2.12 24.48 0.12
CA ARG A 340 -3.28 25.32 -0.22
C ARG A 340 -3.84 25.07 -1.61
N TRP A 341 -3.03 24.56 -2.57
CA TRP A 341 -3.51 24.46 -3.95
C TRP A 341 -4.73 23.55 -4.11
N ILE A 342 -4.74 22.39 -3.50
CA ILE A 342 -5.87 21.44 -3.58
C ILE A 342 -7.10 22.03 -2.89
N THR A 343 -6.94 22.61 -1.70
CA THR A 343 -8.03 23.23 -0.92
C THR A 343 -8.53 24.52 -1.56
N GLU A 344 -7.64 25.36 -2.10
CA GLU A 344 -8.01 26.59 -2.81
C GLU A 344 -8.72 26.30 -4.13
N ASN A 345 -8.42 25.17 -4.79
CA ASN A 345 -9.01 24.73 -6.04
C ASN A 345 -9.97 23.53 -5.89
N GLU A 346 -10.61 23.39 -4.75
CA GLU A 346 -11.45 22.25 -4.41
C GLU A 346 -12.52 21.96 -5.47
N ARG A 347 -13.16 23.00 -6.01
CA ARG A 347 -14.17 22.85 -7.08
C ARG A 347 -13.56 22.26 -8.36
N LEU A 348 -12.37 22.72 -8.76
CA LEU A 348 -11.66 22.21 -9.93
C LEU A 348 -11.23 20.75 -9.72
N VAL A 349 -10.73 20.40 -8.53
CA VAL A 349 -10.34 19.04 -8.16
C VAL A 349 -11.55 18.11 -8.17
N LYS A 350 -12.68 18.53 -7.61
CA LYS A 350 -13.94 17.76 -7.61
C LYS A 350 -14.48 17.56 -9.03
N PHE A 351 -14.48 18.60 -9.85
CA PHE A 351 -14.86 18.51 -11.27
C PHE A 351 -13.93 17.56 -12.03
N GLY A 352 -12.61 17.74 -11.91
CA GLY A 352 -11.61 16.87 -12.53
C GLY A 352 -11.73 15.41 -12.10
N GLY A 353 -11.97 15.14 -10.82
CA GLY A 353 -12.20 13.79 -10.29
C GLY A 353 -13.47 13.16 -10.81
N ALA A 354 -14.56 13.91 -10.90
CA ALA A 354 -15.82 13.44 -11.49
C ALA A 354 -15.68 13.14 -12.99
N ALA A 355 -15.01 14.03 -13.74
CA ALA A 355 -14.71 13.82 -15.15
C ALA A 355 -13.81 12.59 -15.37
N ALA A 356 -12.77 12.41 -14.55
CA ALA A 356 -11.90 11.24 -14.57
C ALA A 356 -12.67 9.95 -14.30
N LEU A 357 -13.58 9.97 -13.31
CA LEU A 357 -14.42 8.81 -13.02
C LEU A 357 -15.38 8.48 -14.16
N GLY A 358 -16.00 9.49 -14.76
CA GLY A 358 -16.84 9.33 -15.97
C GLY A 358 -16.06 8.73 -17.14
N ALA A 359 -14.82 9.21 -17.37
CA ALA A 359 -13.93 8.67 -18.39
C ALA A 359 -13.55 7.20 -18.10
N LEU A 360 -13.30 6.85 -16.84
CA LEU A 360 -13.01 5.46 -16.44
C LEU A 360 -14.23 4.53 -16.61
N MET A 361 -15.44 5.01 -16.34
CA MET A 361 -16.68 4.25 -16.58
C MET A 361 -16.88 3.97 -18.08
N LEU A 362 -16.69 4.99 -18.93
CA LEU A 362 -16.76 4.83 -20.39
C LEU A 362 -15.67 3.87 -20.91
N THR A 363 -14.46 4.00 -20.34
CA THR A 363 -13.34 3.09 -20.65
C THR A 363 -13.66 1.65 -20.25
N ALA A 364 -14.28 1.43 -19.08
CA ALA A 364 -14.69 0.11 -18.63
C ALA A 364 -15.76 -0.50 -19.56
N ALA A 365 -16.78 0.28 -19.91
CA ALA A 365 -17.82 -0.15 -20.85
C ALA A 365 -17.22 -0.55 -22.22
N PHE A 366 -16.30 0.26 -22.72
CA PHE A 366 -15.60 -0.02 -23.98
C PHE A 366 -14.69 -1.25 -23.88
N ALA A 367 -13.96 -1.43 -22.78
CA ALA A 367 -13.13 -2.61 -22.55
C ALA A 367 -13.99 -3.89 -22.50
N VAL A 368 -15.14 -3.86 -21.81
CA VAL A 368 -16.09 -4.96 -21.76
C VAL A 368 -16.64 -5.28 -23.16
N TYR A 369 -17.06 -4.25 -23.91
CA TYR A 369 -17.52 -4.43 -25.29
C TYR A 369 -16.46 -5.13 -26.16
N ARG A 370 -15.21 -4.64 -26.10
CA ARG A 370 -14.09 -5.24 -26.84
C ARG A 370 -13.82 -6.68 -26.43
N GLN A 371 -13.95 -6.98 -25.14
CA GLN A 371 -13.71 -8.32 -24.62
C GLN A 371 -14.79 -9.30 -25.09
N ILE A 372 -16.07 -8.89 -25.05
CA ILE A 372 -17.20 -9.72 -25.48
C ILE A 372 -17.17 -9.90 -27.02
N SER A 373 -16.86 -8.83 -27.77
CA SER A 373 -16.84 -8.91 -29.26
C SER A 373 -15.64 -9.70 -29.80
N SER A 374 -14.71 -10.13 -28.95
CA SER A 374 -13.56 -10.97 -29.31
C SER A 374 -13.77 -12.47 -28.95
N LEU A 375 -14.89 -12.80 -28.29
CA LEU A 375 -15.27 -14.18 -28.00
C LEU A 375 -15.89 -14.84 -29.24
#